data_edaa220b71e655c36c2318c67ec3d384
#
_entry.id   edaa220b71e655c36c2318c67ec3d384
#
_cell.length_a   1.000
_cell.length_b   1.000
_cell.length_c   1.000
_cell.angle_alpha   90.00
_cell.angle_beta   90.00
_cell.angle_gamma   90.00
#
_symmetry.space_group_name_H-M   'P 1'
#
loop_
_entity.id
_entity.type
_entity.pdbx_description
1 polymer ?
#
loop_
_entity_poly.entity_id
_entity_poly.type
_entity_poly.pdbx_seq_one_letter_code
_entity_poly.pdbx_strand_id
1 'polypeptide(L)'
;MNVKRTLTPAIKEDELYRYLDGDEIRPLFLHGEVLETLRSFPSESIDCCMTSPPYWGQRQYAVAGIGLETDYREYISNLTIVFNEVRRVLKSTGSFWLNLGDSYQNKQLLGIPWRVAFELTDKQGWVLRNDVIWNKVKGGPDNALDKLRAVHEYVFHLVKDSKSYYYDVNAIRSNPKKARIVNGAVVSATGVSGVRYRRQIELSTALTPGEKETALDELERTLGKVREGKIADFRMIIRGQQRATHSDSENVSGRARELTERGYYFLRYHPDGSKPSDVWDILPEDTQKRDGHFAPYPEDLCKIPILATCPRHGVVLDPFCGTGTTMLAALRLGRKSIGIELSKEYLHIAERRCHLLL
;
A
#
# COMPACT_ATOMS: atom_id res chain seq x y z
N MET A 1 11.00 -34.28 -29.79
CA MET A 1 12.40 -34.00 -29.42
C MET A 1 12.37 -32.84 -28.43
N ASN A 2 12.49 -33.16 -27.12
CA ASN A 2 12.59 -32.16 -26.08
C ASN A 2 13.98 -31.54 -26.10
N VAL A 3 14.12 -30.36 -26.67
CA VAL A 3 15.33 -29.56 -26.53
C VAL A 3 15.24 -28.97 -25.09
N LYS A 4 15.95 -29.59 -24.14
CA LYS A 4 16.28 -28.92 -22.87
C LYS A 4 17.12 -27.70 -23.21
N ARG A 5 16.48 -26.52 -23.28
CA ARG A 5 17.20 -25.25 -23.21
C ARG A 5 17.78 -25.15 -21.80
N THR A 6 19.04 -25.43 -21.65
CA THR A 6 19.82 -24.99 -20.50
C THR A 6 19.94 -23.47 -20.59
N LEU A 7 18.99 -22.76 -19.98
CA LEU A 7 19.06 -21.32 -19.86
C LEU A 7 20.12 -21.01 -18.81
N THR A 8 21.11 -20.20 -19.18
CA THR A 8 22.10 -19.67 -18.26
C THR A 8 21.38 -18.79 -17.24
N PRO A 9 21.62 -18.92 -15.92
CA PRO A 9 20.97 -18.06 -14.93
C PRO A 9 21.21 -16.60 -15.27
N ALA A 10 20.18 -15.77 -15.06
CA ALA A 10 20.18 -14.34 -15.39
C ALA A 10 21.30 -13.55 -14.71
N ILE A 11 21.84 -14.10 -13.63
CA ILE A 11 22.95 -13.54 -12.83
C ILE A 11 23.77 -14.69 -12.24
N LYS A 12 25.07 -14.47 -12.04
CA LYS A 12 25.90 -15.39 -11.25
C LYS A 12 25.53 -15.27 -9.77
N GLU A 13 25.46 -16.39 -9.08
CA GLU A 13 25.09 -16.46 -7.67
C GLU A 13 25.96 -15.52 -6.80
N ASP A 14 27.27 -15.52 -6.98
CA ASP A 14 28.23 -14.65 -6.27
C ASP A 14 27.96 -13.14 -6.50
N GLU A 15 27.43 -12.77 -7.65
CA GLU A 15 27.13 -11.38 -7.98
C GLU A 15 25.83 -10.94 -7.28
N LEU A 16 24.84 -11.81 -7.24
CA LEU A 16 23.61 -11.56 -6.50
C LEU A 16 23.87 -11.42 -5.00
N TYR A 17 24.67 -12.33 -4.42
CA TYR A 17 25.05 -12.23 -3.00
C TYR A 17 25.81 -10.93 -2.70
N ARG A 18 26.79 -10.56 -3.52
CA ARG A 18 27.52 -9.27 -3.35
C ARG A 18 26.59 -8.07 -3.42
N TYR A 19 25.57 -8.11 -4.28
CA TYR A 19 24.57 -7.04 -4.36
C TYR A 19 23.68 -7.00 -3.10
N LEU A 20 23.21 -8.16 -2.63
CA LEU A 20 22.35 -8.27 -1.45
C LEU A 20 23.06 -7.80 -0.17
N ASP A 21 24.36 -8.15 0.00
CA ASP A 21 25.17 -7.82 1.17
C ASP A 21 25.76 -6.40 1.10
N GLY A 22 25.86 -5.81 -0.09
CA GLY A 22 26.43 -4.47 -0.28
C GLY A 22 25.49 -3.35 0.19
N ASP A 23 26.07 -2.19 0.52
CA ASP A 23 25.35 -1.00 1.01
C ASP A 23 24.98 -0.02 -0.10
N GLU A 24 25.45 -0.26 -1.33
CA GLU A 24 25.22 0.65 -2.46
C GLU A 24 23.75 0.67 -2.87
N ILE A 25 23.14 1.87 -2.81
CA ILE A 25 21.76 2.07 -3.23
C ILE A 25 21.74 2.25 -4.75
N ARG A 26 21.46 1.18 -5.47
CA ARG A 26 21.30 1.16 -6.92
C ARG A 26 20.29 0.09 -7.32
N PRO A 27 19.65 0.20 -8.48
CA PRO A 27 18.86 -0.89 -9.04
C PRO A 27 19.75 -1.98 -9.64
N LEU A 28 19.30 -3.23 -9.57
CA LEU A 28 19.83 -4.37 -10.29
C LEU A 28 18.76 -4.88 -11.26
N PHE A 29 19.10 -4.95 -12.54
CA PHE A 29 18.19 -5.41 -13.59
C PHE A 29 18.60 -6.78 -14.09
N LEU A 30 17.66 -7.72 -14.12
CA LEU A 30 17.89 -9.11 -14.55
C LEU A 30 17.01 -9.44 -15.75
N HIS A 31 17.65 -9.81 -16.84
CA HIS A 31 16.95 -10.28 -18.04
C HIS A 31 16.68 -11.78 -17.95
N GLY A 32 15.42 -12.21 -17.92
CA GLY A 32 15.10 -13.62 -17.85
C GLY A 32 13.62 -13.92 -17.61
N GLU A 33 13.29 -15.21 -17.69
CA GLU A 33 12.00 -15.70 -17.25
C GLU A 33 11.90 -15.62 -15.72
N VAL A 34 10.76 -15.17 -15.23
CA VAL A 34 10.56 -14.80 -13.82
C VAL A 34 10.78 -15.96 -12.86
N LEU A 35 10.19 -17.13 -13.14
CA LEU A 35 10.25 -18.28 -12.23
C LEU A 35 11.65 -18.88 -12.18
N GLU A 36 12.31 -19.00 -13.33
CA GLU A 36 13.69 -19.48 -13.42
C GLU A 36 14.66 -18.54 -12.70
N THR A 37 14.47 -17.22 -12.89
CA THR A 37 15.29 -16.20 -12.24
C THR A 37 15.11 -16.21 -10.73
N LEU A 38 13.86 -16.24 -10.23
CA LEU A 38 13.57 -16.26 -8.80
C LEU A 38 14.17 -17.49 -8.09
N ARG A 39 14.21 -18.66 -8.77
CA ARG A 39 14.80 -19.88 -8.20
C ARG A 39 16.29 -19.76 -7.87
N SER A 40 17.02 -18.84 -8.51
CA SER A 40 18.43 -18.56 -8.20
C SER A 40 18.62 -17.66 -6.98
N PHE A 41 17.53 -17.05 -6.46
CA PHE A 41 17.61 -16.17 -5.28
C PHE A 41 17.70 -16.97 -3.98
N PRO A 42 18.50 -16.52 -3.00
CA PRO A 42 18.47 -17.09 -1.67
C PRO A 42 17.11 -16.87 -1.02
N SER A 43 16.67 -17.82 -0.20
CA SER A 43 15.48 -17.64 0.62
C SER A 43 15.68 -16.50 1.62
N GLU A 44 14.59 -15.78 1.94
CA GLU A 44 14.59 -14.73 2.96
C GLU A 44 15.62 -13.60 2.75
N SER A 45 15.81 -13.19 1.49
CA SER A 45 16.77 -12.14 1.10
C SER A 45 16.12 -10.79 0.78
N ILE A 46 14.81 -10.75 0.53
CA ILE A 46 14.06 -9.60 0.06
C ILE A 46 13.20 -9.01 1.17
N ASP A 47 13.19 -7.68 1.32
CA ASP A 47 12.41 -6.99 2.34
C ASP A 47 10.98 -6.66 1.86
N CYS A 48 10.83 -6.26 0.62
CA CYS A 48 9.53 -5.87 0.05
C CYS A 48 9.45 -6.31 -1.41
N CYS A 49 8.32 -6.89 -1.80
CA CYS A 49 7.98 -7.08 -3.21
C CYS A 49 6.82 -6.16 -3.57
N MET A 50 6.98 -5.35 -4.63
CA MET A 50 5.91 -4.53 -5.21
C MET A 50 5.88 -4.79 -6.71
N THR A 51 4.73 -5.26 -7.22
CA THR A 51 4.64 -5.65 -8.62
C THR A 51 3.23 -5.56 -9.21
N SER A 52 3.17 -5.46 -10.52
CA SER A 52 1.97 -5.62 -11.34
C SER A 52 2.30 -6.57 -12.50
N PRO A 53 1.91 -7.84 -12.42
CA PRO A 53 2.16 -8.80 -13.48
C PRO A 53 1.39 -8.44 -14.76
N PRO A 54 1.74 -9.00 -15.92
CA PRO A 54 0.93 -8.87 -17.14
C PRO A 54 -0.50 -9.36 -16.89
N TYR A 55 -1.51 -8.58 -17.30
CA TYR A 55 -2.91 -8.94 -17.09
C TYR A 55 -3.41 -9.91 -18.16
N TRP A 56 -4.25 -10.84 -17.76
CA TRP A 56 -4.82 -11.84 -18.66
C TRP A 56 -5.65 -11.21 -19.79
N GLY A 57 -5.35 -11.62 -21.03
CA GLY A 57 -6.11 -11.25 -22.20
C GLY A 57 -6.05 -9.79 -22.62
N GLN A 58 -5.25 -8.96 -21.94
CA GLN A 58 -5.23 -7.53 -22.27
C GLN A 58 -4.20 -7.15 -23.32
N ARG A 59 -3.04 -7.80 -23.40
CA ARG A 59 -1.99 -7.44 -24.37
C ARG A 59 -1.01 -8.59 -24.63
N GLN A 60 -0.49 -8.59 -25.83
CA GLN A 60 0.59 -9.48 -26.25
C GLN A 60 1.93 -8.75 -26.02
N TYR A 61 2.52 -8.90 -24.84
CA TYR A 61 3.81 -8.27 -24.49
C TYR A 61 5.02 -9.04 -25.05
N ALA A 62 4.86 -10.33 -25.33
CA ALA A 62 5.90 -11.21 -25.88
C ALA A 62 5.27 -12.36 -26.67
N VAL A 63 6.10 -13.16 -27.30
CA VAL A 63 5.67 -14.37 -28.06
C VAL A 63 5.26 -15.51 -27.13
N ALA A 64 5.71 -15.46 -25.84
CA ALA A 64 5.36 -16.41 -24.79
C ALA A 64 5.49 -15.73 -23.42
N GLY A 65 4.73 -16.18 -22.43
CA GLY A 65 4.79 -15.66 -21.06
C GLY A 65 3.43 -15.63 -20.39
N ILE A 66 3.43 -15.20 -19.13
CA ILE A 66 2.24 -15.03 -18.30
C ILE A 66 1.36 -13.92 -18.90
N GLY A 67 0.03 -14.15 -18.91
CA GLY A 67 -0.99 -13.26 -19.45
C GLY A 67 -1.47 -13.65 -20.87
N LEU A 68 -0.86 -14.67 -21.49
CA LEU A 68 -1.19 -15.17 -22.84
C LEU A 68 -1.94 -16.52 -22.82
N GLU A 69 -2.27 -17.03 -21.65
CA GLU A 69 -3.00 -18.29 -21.48
C GLU A 69 -4.39 -18.18 -22.11
N THR A 70 -4.89 -19.27 -22.66
CA THR A 70 -6.23 -19.33 -23.27
C THR A 70 -7.34 -19.36 -22.22
N ASP A 71 -7.05 -19.86 -21.03
CA ASP A 71 -7.96 -19.90 -19.87
C ASP A 71 -7.41 -19.06 -18.71
N TYR A 72 -8.22 -18.17 -18.17
CA TYR A 72 -7.83 -17.34 -17.01
C TYR A 72 -7.48 -18.15 -15.76
N ARG A 73 -7.98 -19.40 -15.64
CA ARG A 73 -7.63 -20.29 -14.53
C ARG A 73 -6.19 -20.77 -14.62
N GLU A 74 -5.70 -21.04 -15.84
CA GLU A 74 -4.31 -21.36 -16.09
C GLU A 74 -3.41 -20.16 -15.77
N TYR A 75 -3.81 -18.96 -16.18
CA TYR A 75 -3.13 -17.72 -15.81
C TYR A 75 -3.02 -17.55 -14.28
N ILE A 76 -4.11 -17.76 -13.52
CA ILE A 76 -4.09 -17.70 -12.06
C ILE A 76 -3.12 -18.74 -11.50
N SER A 77 -3.14 -19.97 -12.02
CA SER A 77 -2.23 -21.03 -11.60
C SER A 77 -0.77 -20.66 -11.84
N ASN A 78 -0.44 -20.13 -13.01
CA ASN A 78 0.93 -19.70 -13.35
C ASN A 78 1.40 -18.56 -12.47
N LEU A 79 0.56 -17.55 -12.19
CA LEU A 79 0.87 -16.48 -11.26
C LEU A 79 1.14 -17.00 -9.85
N THR A 80 0.32 -17.93 -9.37
CA THR A 80 0.47 -18.44 -8.00
C THR A 80 1.74 -19.27 -7.83
N ILE A 81 2.21 -19.93 -8.87
CA ILE A 81 3.53 -20.61 -8.87
C ILE A 81 4.66 -19.58 -8.70
N VAL A 82 4.62 -18.48 -9.43
CA VAL A 82 5.60 -17.39 -9.28
C VAL A 82 5.53 -16.78 -7.87
N PHE A 83 4.33 -16.53 -7.36
CA PHE A 83 4.16 -15.91 -6.04
C PHE A 83 4.53 -16.84 -4.87
N ASN A 84 4.56 -18.14 -5.09
CA ASN A 84 5.16 -19.07 -4.13
C ASN A 84 6.69 -18.87 -4.03
N GLU A 85 7.38 -18.62 -5.15
CA GLU A 85 8.79 -18.24 -5.13
C GLU A 85 9.00 -16.85 -4.52
N VAL A 86 8.13 -15.86 -4.81
CA VAL A 86 8.16 -14.57 -4.11
C VAL A 86 8.05 -14.78 -2.60
N ARG A 87 7.17 -15.67 -2.15
CA ARG A 87 7.04 -16.01 -0.72
C ARG A 87 8.33 -16.61 -0.15
N ARG A 88 9.01 -17.47 -0.89
CA ARG A 88 10.27 -18.08 -0.48
C ARG A 88 11.38 -17.05 -0.30
N VAL A 89 11.52 -16.14 -1.28
CA VAL A 89 12.62 -15.14 -1.26
C VAL A 89 12.36 -13.96 -0.33
N LEU A 90 11.12 -13.66 0.00
CA LEU A 90 10.79 -12.65 1.02
C LEU A 90 11.26 -13.10 2.39
N LYS A 91 11.80 -12.17 3.19
CA LYS A 91 12.11 -12.36 4.61
C LYS A 91 10.83 -12.67 5.40
N SER A 92 10.95 -13.27 6.56
CA SER A 92 9.82 -13.47 7.48
C SER A 92 9.15 -12.15 7.86
N THR A 93 9.91 -11.05 7.91
CA THR A 93 9.44 -9.68 8.14
C THR A 93 8.97 -8.96 6.87
N GLY A 94 9.11 -9.58 5.71
CA GLY A 94 8.84 -8.97 4.41
C GLY A 94 7.36 -8.83 4.07
N SER A 95 7.07 -7.93 3.14
CA SER A 95 5.72 -7.66 2.63
C SER A 95 5.64 -7.81 1.12
N PHE A 96 4.50 -8.30 0.64
CA PHE A 96 4.19 -8.41 -0.78
C PHE A 96 2.99 -7.52 -1.14
N TRP A 97 3.21 -6.60 -2.09
CA TRP A 97 2.20 -5.72 -2.64
C TRP A 97 1.94 -6.08 -4.09
N LEU A 98 0.72 -6.52 -4.36
CA LEU A 98 0.30 -7.03 -5.66
C LEU A 98 -0.77 -6.15 -6.27
N ASN A 99 -0.43 -5.43 -7.35
CA ASN A 99 -1.41 -4.69 -8.14
C ASN A 99 -1.99 -5.60 -9.23
N LEU A 100 -3.31 -5.69 -9.28
CA LEU A 100 -4.04 -6.44 -10.29
C LEU A 100 -5.29 -5.70 -10.76
N GLY A 101 -5.46 -5.66 -12.08
CA GLY A 101 -6.71 -5.30 -12.74
C GLY A 101 -7.53 -6.54 -13.09
N ASP A 102 -8.84 -6.34 -13.25
CA ASP A 102 -9.76 -7.40 -13.65
C ASP A 102 -10.01 -7.39 -15.17
N SER A 103 -10.51 -8.50 -15.68
CA SER A 103 -10.83 -8.70 -17.09
C SER A 103 -12.26 -9.21 -17.28
N TYR A 104 -12.79 -9.00 -18.46
CA TYR A 104 -14.10 -9.49 -18.89
C TYR A 104 -13.97 -10.60 -19.92
N GLN A 105 -14.81 -11.63 -19.82
CA GLN A 105 -15.02 -12.64 -20.85
C GLN A 105 -16.52 -12.86 -21.04
N ASN A 106 -17.01 -12.83 -22.26
CA ASN A 106 -18.42 -13.02 -22.59
C ASN A 106 -19.36 -12.14 -21.75
N LYS A 107 -19.01 -10.86 -21.59
CA LYS A 107 -19.69 -9.86 -20.74
C LYS A 107 -19.65 -10.13 -19.23
N GLN A 108 -19.01 -11.17 -18.78
CA GLN A 108 -18.85 -11.49 -17.36
C GLN A 108 -17.53 -10.92 -16.83
N LEU A 109 -17.59 -10.20 -15.72
CA LEU A 109 -16.42 -9.83 -14.94
C LEU A 109 -15.86 -11.07 -14.25
N LEU A 110 -14.58 -11.35 -14.44
CA LEU A 110 -13.99 -12.63 -14.02
C LEU A 110 -13.60 -12.67 -12.56
N GLY A 111 -13.38 -11.53 -11.91
CA GLY A 111 -12.94 -11.47 -10.52
C GLY A 111 -11.50 -11.97 -10.33
N ILE A 112 -10.66 -11.83 -11.32
CA ILE A 112 -9.27 -12.35 -11.32
C ILE A 112 -8.48 -11.87 -10.10
N PRO A 113 -8.49 -10.58 -9.71
CA PRO A 113 -7.72 -10.12 -8.55
C PRO A 113 -8.06 -10.90 -7.28
N TRP A 114 -9.33 -11.06 -6.98
CA TRP A 114 -9.78 -11.76 -5.78
C TRP A 114 -9.56 -13.28 -5.86
N ARG A 115 -9.67 -13.88 -7.03
CA ARG A 115 -9.33 -15.30 -7.21
C ARG A 115 -7.86 -15.57 -6.92
N VAL A 116 -6.96 -14.70 -7.39
CA VAL A 116 -5.54 -14.77 -7.05
C VAL A 116 -5.33 -14.58 -5.55
N ALA A 117 -5.97 -13.58 -4.93
CA ALA A 117 -5.85 -13.34 -3.49
C ALA A 117 -6.29 -14.56 -2.67
N PHE A 118 -7.40 -15.22 -3.01
CA PHE A 118 -7.86 -16.44 -2.33
C PHE A 118 -6.92 -17.63 -2.55
N GLU A 119 -6.38 -17.83 -3.76
CA GLU A 119 -5.38 -18.88 -3.98
C GLU A 119 -4.14 -18.67 -3.09
N LEU A 120 -3.70 -17.42 -2.93
CA LEU A 120 -2.55 -17.08 -2.08
C LEU A 120 -2.85 -17.31 -0.59
N THR A 121 -4.02 -16.86 -0.11
CA THR A 121 -4.38 -17.00 1.31
C THR A 121 -4.73 -18.42 1.68
N ASP A 122 -5.59 -19.08 0.91
CA ASP A 122 -6.16 -20.36 1.28
C ASP A 122 -5.20 -21.53 1.02
N LYS A 123 -4.33 -21.42 -0.01
CA LYS A 123 -3.45 -22.53 -0.40
C LYS A 123 -1.97 -22.30 -0.11
N GLN A 124 -1.50 -21.06 -0.08
CA GLN A 124 -0.08 -20.76 0.15
C GLN A 124 0.22 -20.20 1.53
N GLY A 125 -0.79 -19.94 2.36
CA GLY A 125 -0.62 -19.46 3.72
C GLY A 125 -0.16 -18.01 3.81
N TRP A 126 -0.47 -17.18 2.80
CA TRP A 126 -0.33 -15.74 2.91
C TRP A 126 -1.39 -15.15 3.83
N VAL A 127 -1.06 -14.06 4.51
CA VAL A 127 -2.01 -13.28 5.31
C VAL A 127 -2.31 -11.98 4.58
N LEU A 128 -3.55 -11.81 4.12
CA LEU A 128 -4.01 -10.57 3.51
C LEU A 128 -4.22 -9.51 4.59
N ARG A 129 -3.51 -8.37 4.47
CA ARG A 129 -3.57 -7.26 5.44
C ARG A 129 -4.48 -6.12 4.96
N ASN A 130 -4.45 -5.81 3.68
CA ASN A 130 -5.29 -4.80 3.03
C ASN A 130 -5.60 -5.19 1.59
N ASP A 131 -6.75 -4.73 1.13
CA ASP A 131 -7.27 -4.78 -0.23
C ASP A 131 -7.44 -3.34 -0.76
N VAL A 132 -6.35 -2.65 -0.94
CA VAL A 132 -6.36 -1.24 -1.35
C VAL A 132 -7.01 -1.07 -2.72
N ILE A 133 -7.91 -0.09 -2.82
CA ILE A 133 -8.50 0.34 -4.09
C ILE A 133 -7.64 1.47 -4.68
N TRP A 134 -6.96 1.20 -5.77
CA TRP A 134 -6.38 2.26 -6.58
C TRP A 134 -7.46 2.85 -7.50
N ASN A 135 -8.03 3.99 -7.09
CA ASN A 135 -8.94 4.78 -7.92
C ASN A 135 -8.11 5.60 -8.91
N LYS A 136 -8.27 5.30 -10.20
CA LYS A 136 -7.56 5.99 -11.29
C LYS A 136 -8.09 7.40 -11.56
N VAL A 137 -9.15 7.84 -10.86
CA VAL A 137 -9.81 9.14 -10.97
C VAL A 137 -10.35 9.39 -12.40
N LYS A 138 -9.53 9.10 -13.41
CA LYS A 138 -9.89 9.16 -14.84
C LYS A 138 -9.72 7.77 -15.44
N GLY A 139 -10.77 7.27 -16.07
CA GLY A 139 -10.73 6.03 -16.86
C GLY A 139 -10.66 6.34 -18.34
N GLY A 140 -10.16 5.39 -19.12
CA GLY A 140 -10.29 5.42 -20.58
C GLY A 140 -11.74 5.37 -21.04
N PRO A 141 -12.03 5.67 -22.32
CA PRO A 141 -13.36 5.52 -22.87
C PRO A 141 -13.83 4.06 -22.76
N ASP A 142 -15.09 3.88 -22.38
CA ASP A 142 -15.75 2.57 -22.34
C ASP A 142 -17.10 2.70 -23.09
N ASN A 143 -17.20 1.99 -24.20
CA ASN A 143 -18.39 2.06 -25.07
C ASN A 143 -19.48 1.07 -24.67
N ALA A 144 -19.32 0.30 -23.62
CA ALA A 144 -20.32 -0.64 -23.15
C ALA A 144 -21.54 0.13 -22.56
N LEU A 145 -22.75 -0.26 -22.98
CA LEU A 145 -23.99 0.39 -22.57
C LEU A 145 -24.69 -0.31 -21.40
N ASP A 146 -24.20 -1.47 -20.99
CA ASP A 146 -24.85 -2.38 -20.03
C ASP A 146 -24.01 -2.65 -18.77
N LYS A 147 -22.98 -1.84 -18.52
CA LYS A 147 -22.16 -1.89 -17.29
C LYS A 147 -21.58 -0.53 -16.91
N LEU A 148 -21.14 -0.40 -15.68
CA LEU A 148 -20.39 0.77 -15.24
C LEU A 148 -18.96 0.74 -15.78
N ARG A 149 -18.39 1.91 -15.98
CA ARG A 149 -16.98 2.07 -16.37
C ARG A 149 -16.07 1.64 -15.22
N ALA A 150 -15.14 0.70 -15.47
CA ALA A 150 -14.14 0.31 -14.52
C ALA A 150 -13.03 1.38 -14.42
N VAL A 151 -12.88 1.99 -13.25
CA VAL A 151 -11.90 3.05 -13.00
C VAL A 151 -10.97 2.75 -11.82
N HIS A 152 -10.94 1.51 -11.37
CA HIS A 152 -10.08 1.10 -10.25
C HIS A 152 -9.35 -0.21 -10.54
N GLU A 153 -8.31 -0.44 -9.77
CA GLU A 153 -7.61 -1.72 -9.64
C GLU A 153 -7.41 -2.02 -8.16
N TYR A 154 -7.04 -3.27 -7.85
CA TYR A 154 -6.73 -3.70 -6.49
C TYR A 154 -5.23 -3.71 -6.26
N VAL A 155 -4.81 -3.28 -5.06
CA VAL A 155 -3.44 -3.45 -4.58
C VAL A 155 -3.51 -4.21 -3.26
N PHE A 156 -3.23 -5.51 -3.31
CA PHE A 156 -3.26 -6.39 -2.15
C PHE A 156 -1.97 -6.28 -1.35
N HIS A 157 -2.08 -6.06 -0.05
CA HIS A 157 -0.97 -6.16 0.88
C HIS A 157 -1.00 -7.53 1.58
N LEU A 158 0.00 -8.34 1.30
CA LEU A 158 0.15 -9.70 1.81
C LEU A 158 1.45 -9.82 2.62
N VAL A 159 1.42 -10.63 3.67
CA VAL A 159 2.58 -10.92 4.53
C VAL A 159 2.64 -12.40 4.87
N LYS A 160 3.82 -12.90 5.28
CA LYS A 160 3.97 -14.29 5.72
C LYS A 160 3.36 -14.53 7.10
N ASP A 161 3.52 -13.56 8.01
CA ASP A 161 3.03 -13.62 9.39
C ASP A 161 2.53 -12.24 9.82
N SER A 162 1.31 -12.17 10.32
CA SER A 162 0.66 -10.93 10.76
C SER A 162 1.27 -10.30 12.01
N LYS A 163 2.13 -11.01 12.74
CA LYS A 163 2.72 -10.56 14.00
C LYS A 163 4.14 -10.04 13.88
N SER A 164 4.89 -10.47 12.84
CA SER A 164 6.32 -10.22 12.73
C SER A 164 6.75 -9.36 11.53
N TYR A 165 5.84 -8.96 10.64
CA TYR A 165 6.21 -8.16 9.48
C TYR A 165 6.61 -6.73 9.85
N TYR A 166 7.56 -6.17 9.10
CA TYR A 166 7.99 -4.78 9.26
C TYR A 166 6.92 -3.82 8.72
N TYR A 167 6.54 -2.82 9.53
CA TYR A 167 5.59 -1.79 9.12
C TYR A 167 5.85 -0.46 9.82
N ASP A 168 6.38 0.52 9.08
CA ASP A 168 6.58 1.89 9.57
C ASP A 168 5.38 2.78 9.20
N VAL A 169 4.41 2.83 10.08
CA VAL A 169 3.22 3.69 9.89
C VAL A 169 3.58 5.18 9.89
N ASN A 170 4.65 5.58 10.54
CA ASN A 170 5.02 7.00 10.66
C ASN A 170 5.61 7.53 9.36
N ALA A 171 6.29 6.68 8.58
CA ALA A 171 6.83 7.05 7.26
C ALA A 171 5.74 7.41 6.23
N ILE A 172 4.49 7.01 6.46
CA ILE A 172 3.38 7.18 5.50
C ILE A 172 2.24 8.06 6.01
N ARG A 173 2.40 8.70 7.17
CA ARG A 173 1.36 9.60 7.69
C ARG A 173 1.21 10.84 6.80
N SER A 174 -0.03 11.29 6.64
CA SER A 174 -0.35 12.55 5.97
C SER A 174 -0.03 13.74 6.88
N ASN A 175 0.30 14.88 6.29
CA ASN A 175 0.51 16.11 7.05
C ASN A 175 -0.72 16.45 7.91
N PRO A 176 -0.57 16.63 9.23
CA PRO A 176 -1.70 16.86 10.11
C PRO A 176 -2.24 18.29 9.96
N LYS A 177 -3.56 18.43 10.06
CA LYS A 177 -4.13 19.72 10.40
C LYS A 177 -3.79 19.99 11.86
N LYS A 178 -3.04 21.06 12.14
CA LYS A 178 -2.54 21.38 13.49
C LYS A 178 -3.43 22.42 14.18
N ALA A 179 -3.65 22.24 15.46
CA ALA A 179 -4.16 23.30 16.33
C ALA A 179 -3.18 24.49 16.35
N ARG A 180 -3.69 25.69 16.58
CA ARG A 180 -2.91 26.93 16.64
C ARG A 180 -3.02 27.55 18.01
N ILE A 181 -2.00 28.30 18.42
CA ILE A 181 -2.06 29.13 19.63
C ILE A 181 -2.39 30.54 19.18
N VAL A 182 -3.54 31.07 19.64
CA VAL A 182 -4.01 32.42 19.32
C VAL A 182 -4.27 33.14 20.64
N ASN A 183 -3.57 34.24 20.91
CA ASN A 183 -3.66 35.00 22.17
C ASN A 183 -3.53 34.11 23.43
N GLY A 184 -2.60 33.14 23.39
CA GLY A 184 -2.37 32.20 24.50
C GLY A 184 -3.37 31.04 24.60
N ALA A 185 -4.45 31.06 23.85
CA ALA A 185 -5.43 29.97 23.81
C ALA A 185 -5.14 28.96 22.66
N VAL A 186 -5.28 27.68 22.97
CA VAL A 186 -5.24 26.63 21.94
C VAL A 186 -6.55 26.66 21.16
N VAL A 187 -6.45 26.80 19.85
CA VAL A 187 -7.58 26.76 18.90
C VAL A 187 -7.37 25.57 17.98
N SER A 188 -8.30 24.63 17.99
CA SER A 188 -8.30 23.43 17.14
C SER A 188 -8.31 23.83 15.66
N ALA A 189 -7.86 22.94 14.78
CA ALA A 189 -7.92 23.15 13.33
C ALA A 189 -9.35 23.36 12.81
N THR A 190 -10.37 22.93 13.56
CA THR A 190 -11.79 23.18 13.27
C THR A 190 -12.30 24.54 13.75
N GLY A 191 -11.43 25.37 14.36
CA GLY A 191 -11.76 26.70 14.87
C GLY A 191 -12.36 26.73 16.28
N VAL A 192 -12.46 25.59 16.97
CA VAL A 192 -12.98 25.53 18.35
C VAL A 192 -11.83 25.77 19.34
N SER A 193 -11.96 26.81 20.19
CA SER A 193 -10.96 27.10 21.22
C SER A 193 -11.13 26.24 22.47
N GLY A 194 -10.03 26.07 23.21
CA GLY A 194 -10.06 25.41 24.53
C GLY A 194 -11.08 26.06 25.49
N VAL A 195 -11.22 27.38 25.43
CA VAL A 195 -12.23 28.13 26.20
C VAL A 195 -13.65 27.71 25.84
N ARG A 196 -13.92 27.51 24.51
CA ARG A 196 -15.24 27.06 24.05
C ARG A 196 -15.53 25.64 24.50
N TYR A 197 -14.54 24.75 24.47
CA TYR A 197 -14.69 23.38 24.99
C TYR A 197 -14.96 23.37 26.47
N ARG A 198 -14.25 24.19 27.27
CA ARG A 198 -14.53 24.37 28.72
C ARG A 198 -15.99 24.76 28.92
N ARG A 199 -16.47 25.80 28.24
CA ARG A 199 -17.86 26.26 28.34
C ARG A 199 -18.88 25.18 27.93
N GLN A 200 -18.56 24.36 26.94
CA GLN A 200 -19.42 23.23 26.53
C GLN A 200 -19.55 22.19 27.66
N ILE A 201 -18.48 21.90 28.39
CA ILE A 201 -18.51 20.98 29.53
C ILE A 201 -19.38 21.59 30.65
N GLU A 202 -19.10 22.82 31.03
CA GLU A 202 -19.76 23.52 32.14
C GLU A 202 -21.28 23.63 31.92
N LEU A 203 -21.69 23.98 30.72
CA LEU A 203 -23.10 24.14 30.33
C LEU A 203 -23.81 22.86 29.91
N SER A 204 -23.11 21.71 29.84
CA SER A 204 -23.74 20.47 29.44
C SER A 204 -24.77 20.00 30.45
N THR A 205 -25.96 19.69 29.96
CA THR A 205 -27.03 19.03 30.74
C THR A 205 -26.95 17.51 30.67
N ALA A 206 -26.10 16.96 29.80
CA ALA A 206 -25.91 15.54 29.60
C ALA A 206 -24.80 14.93 30.47
N LEU A 207 -24.02 15.77 31.17
CA LEU A 207 -22.95 15.36 32.08
C LEU A 207 -23.36 15.59 33.55
N THR A 208 -23.05 14.61 34.39
CA THR A 208 -23.14 14.76 35.86
C THR A 208 -22.05 15.70 36.40
N PRO A 209 -22.17 16.23 37.60
CA PRO A 209 -21.13 17.09 38.22
C PRO A 209 -19.75 16.43 38.23
N GLY A 210 -19.65 15.15 38.59
CA GLY A 210 -18.37 14.40 38.61
C GLY A 210 -17.80 14.17 37.21
N GLU A 211 -18.65 13.90 36.21
CA GLU A 211 -18.21 13.79 34.81
C GLU A 211 -17.68 15.13 34.29
N LYS A 212 -18.29 16.28 34.67
CA LYS A 212 -17.79 17.60 34.30
C LYS A 212 -16.40 17.88 34.88
N GLU A 213 -16.17 17.57 36.12
CA GLU A 213 -14.87 17.75 36.79
C GLU A 213 -13.78 16.95 36.07
N THR A 214 -14.02 15.66 35.86
CA THR A 214 -13.06 14.79 35.14
C THR A 214 -12.84 15.22 33.69
N ALA A 215 -13.88 15.74 33.01
CA ALA A 215 -13.77 16.24 31.63
C ALA A 215 -12.95 17.53 31.54
N LEU A 216 -13.08 18.43 32.52
CA LEU A 216 -12.28 19.67 32.64
C LEU A 216 -10.80 19.34 32.85
N ASP A 217 -10.49 18.43 33.77
CA ASP A 217 -9.12 17.98 34.02
C ASP A 217 -8.49 17.34 32.78
N GLU A 218 -9.25 16.52 32.06
CA GLU A 218 -8.76 15.90 30.85
C GLU A 218 -8.61 16.90 29.71
N LEU A 219 -9.46 17.93 29.63
CA LEU A 219 -9.30 19.05 28.71
C LEU A 219 -7.97 19.78 28.97
N GLU A 220 -7.67 20.16 30.20
CA GLU A 220 -6.42 20.87 30.52
C GLU A 220 -5.19 20.02 30.18
N ARG A 221 -5.20 18.73 30.52
CA ARG A 221 -4.13 17.79 30.11
C ARG A 221 -3.98 17.70 28.61
N THR A 222 -5.09 17.71 27.87
CA THR A 222 -5.09 17.64 26.38
C THR A 222 -4.56 18.95 25.78
N LEU A 223 -4.96 20.11 26.30
CA LEU A 223 -4.41 21.42 25.90
C LEU A 223 -2.91 21.52 26.18
N GLY A 224 -2.43 20.99 27.31
CA GLY A 224 -1.01 20.88 27.64
C GLY A 224 -0.25 20.04 26.55
N LYS A 225 -0.77 18.88 26.18
CA LYS A 225 -0.17 18.02 25.14
C LYS A 225 -0.09 18.70 23.76
N VAL A 226 -1.07 19.57 23.41
CA VAL A 226 -1.01 20.38 22.17
C VAL A 226 0.11 21.41 22.28
N ARG A 227 0.23 22.12 23.39
CA ARG A 227 1.30 23.13 23.62
C ARG A 227 2.69 22.50 23.55
N GLU A 228 2.82 21.29 24.06
CA GLU A 228 4.07 20.51 24.04
C GLU A 228 4.36 19.83 22.69
N GLY A 229 3.45 19.93 21.71
CA GLY A 229 3.60 19.27 20.42
C GLY A 229 3.41 17.75 20.44
N LYS A 230 2.97 17.17 21.56
CA LYS A 230 2.73 15.72 21.71
C LYS A 230 1.51 15.21 20.92
N ILE A 231 0.59 16.10 20.59
CA ILE A 231 -0.54 15.87 19.67
C ILE A 231 -0.70 17.06 18.75
N ALA A 232 -1.12 16.81 17.50
CA ALA A 232 -1.32 17.86 16.50
C ALA A 232 -2.56 18.69 16.77
N ASP A 233 -3.64 18.04 17.17
CA ASP A 233 -4.96 18.62 17.40
C ASP A 233 -5.83 17.68 18.24
N PHE A 234 -7.01 18.14 18.62
CA PHE A 234 -7.97 17.32 19.34
C PHE A 234 -9.42 17.74 19.03
N ARG A 235 -10.34 16.84 19.27
CA ARG A 235 -11.78 17.09 19.26
C ARG A 235 -12.39 16.41 20.48
N MET A 236 -13.23 17.13 21.20
CA MET A 236 -14.02 16.58 22.30
C MET A 236 -15.46 16.30 21.82
N ILE A 237 -16.02 15.22 22.28
CA ILE A 237 -17.41 14.82 22.06
C ILE A 237 -18.05 14.52 23.40
N ILE A 238 -19.25 15.10 23.64
CA ILE A 238 -20.04 14.91 24.84
C ILE A 238 -21.29 14.09 24.50
N ARG A 239 -21.77 13.26 25.42
CA ARG A 239 -23.01 12.50 25.31
C ARG A 239 -24.16 13.40 24.83
N GLY A 240 -24.98 12.90 23.93
CA GLY A 240 -26.12 13.66 23.34
C GLY A 240 -25.76 14.63 22.21
N GLN A 241 -24.46 14.91 21.95
CA GLN A 241 -24.04 15.76 20.82
C GLN A 241 -23.81 14.97 19.51
N GLN A 242 -23.78 13.67 19.57
CA GLN A 242 -23.62 12.79 18.42
C GLN A 242 -24.98 12.25 17.99
N ARG A 243 -25.25 12.27 16.66
CA ARG A 243 -26.34 11.46 16.11
C ARG A 243 -26.00 9.99 16.38
N ALA A 244 -26.89 9.27 17.02
CA ALA A 244 -26.77 7.83 17.19
C ALA A 244 -26.76 7.18 15.80
N THR A 245 -25.61 6.72 15.34
CA THR A 245 -25.43 6.03 14.06
C THR A 245 -25.18 4.53 14.24
N HIS A 246 -25.49 3.98 15.41
CA HIS A 246 -25.10 2.60 15.69
C HIS A 246 -26.27 1.74 16.06
N SER A 247 -26.28 0.55 15.43
CA SER A 247 -27.13 -0.58 15.71
C SER A 247 -27.11 -0.94 17.20
N ASP A 248 -28.17 -1.53 17.68
CA ASP A 248 -28.37 -2.15 19.01
C ASP A 248 -27.45 -3.37 19.25
N SER A 249 -26.23 -3.33 18.75
CA SER A 249 -25.22 -4.38 18.89
C SER A 249 -24.61 -4.33 20.28
N GLU A 250 -24.61 -5.44 20.98
CA GLU A 250 -23.96 -5.61 22.28
C GLU A 250 -22.43 -5.37 22.22
N ASN A 251 -21.81 -5.42 21.04
CA ASN A 251 -20.41 -5.09 20.78
C ASN A 251 -20.23 -3.61 20.42
N VAL A 252 -20.38 -2.76 21.42
CA VAL A 252 -20.20 -1.30 21.27
C VAL A 252 -18.72 -0.97 21.11
N SER A 253 -18.37 -0.17 20.09
CA SER A 253 -16.97 0.28 19.88
C SER A 253 -16.44 0.99 21.14
N GLY A 254 -15.10 0.94 21.38
CA GLY A 254 -14.49 1.52 22.57
C GLY A 254 -14.90 2.98 22.82
N ARG A 255 -15.15 3.80 21.78
CA ARG A 255 -15.60 5.19 21.90
C ARG A 255 -17.06 5.34 22.34
N ALA A 256 -17.94 4.48 21.87
CA ALA A 256 -19.33 4.47 22.31
C ALA A 256 -19.41 4.02 23.77
N ARG A 257 -18.57 3.07 24.17
CA ARG A 257 -18.42 2.66 25.56
C ARG A 257 -17.93 3.79 26.47
N GLU A 258 -16.88 4.54 26.05
CA GLU A 258 -16.43 5.74 26.77
C GLU A 258 -17.53 6.79 26.95
N LEU A 259 -18.34 7.04 25.90
CA LEU A 259 -19.50 7.95 25.99
C LEU A 259 -20.55 7.48 26.99
N THR A 260 -20.81 6.18 27.05
CA THR A 260 -21.76 5.60 28.01
C THR A 260 -21.22 5.68 29.44
N GLU A 261 -19.99 5.27 29.65
CA GLU A 261 -19.38 5.15 31.00
C GLU A 261 -18.93 6.50 31.57
N ARG A 262 -18.37 7.42 30.72
CA ARG A 262 -17.73 8.66 31.15
C ARG A 262 -18.46 9.93 30.73
N GLY A 263 -19.47 9.81 29.86
CA GLY A 263 -20.22 10.94 29.31
C GLY A 263 -19.51 11.71 28.21
N TYR A 264 -18.23 11.50 27.98
CA TYR A 264 -17.42 12.22 27.00
C TYR A 264 -16.24 11.37 26.52
N TYR A 265 -15.63 11.76 25.37
CA TYR A 265 -14.31 11.30 24.95
C TYR A 265 -13.54 12.35 24.16
N PHE A 266 -12.20 12.22 24.11
CA PHE A 266 -11.31 13.06 23.34
C PHE A 266 -10.71 12.29 22.16
N LEU A 267 -10.96 12.77 20.93
CA LEU A 267 -10.17 12.40 19.76
C LEU A 267 -8.88 13.20 19.78
N ARG A 268 -7.75 12.53 19.83
CA ARG A 268 -6.42 13.14 19.77
C ARG A 268 -5.77 12.77 18.47
N TYR A 269 -5.26 13.77 17.75
CA TYR A 269 -4.64 13.57 16.46
C TYR A 269 -3.12 13.48 16.61
N HIS A 270 -2.53 12.50 15.95
CA HIS A 270 -1.09 12.25 16.03
C HIS A 270 -0.29 13.47 15.51
N PRO A 271 0.87 13.83 16.12
CA PRO A 271 1.66 14.99 15.70
C PRO A 271 2.15 14.91 14.25
N ASP A 272 2.40 13.70 13.74
CA ASP A 272 2.84 13.43 12.36
C ASP A 272 1.67 13.15 11.39
N GLY A 273 0.42 13.30 11.83
CA GLY A 273 -0.76 13.15 10.98
C GLY A 273 -1.47 11.81 11.06
N SER A 274 -2.40 11.61 10.14
CA SER A 274 -3.24 10.42 10.07
C SER A 274 -2.64 9.35 9.14
N LYS A 275 -2.99 8.10 9.40
CA LYS A 275 -2.72 7.00 8.46
C LYS A 275 -3.44 7.27 7.14
N PRO A 276 -2.86 6.91 5.99
CA PRO A 276 -3.57 6.92 4.72
C PRO A 276 -4.79 5.98 4.77
N SER A 277 -5.79 6.27 3.95
CA SER A 277 -6.92 5.35 3.72
C SER A 277 -6.49 4.20 2.81
N ASP A 278 -7.36 3.22 2.67
CA ASP A 278 -7.25 2.09 1.75
C ASP A 278 -7.87 2.36 0.36
N VAL A 279 -8.30 3.60 0.11
CA VAL A 279 -8.69 4.08 -1.21
C VAL A 279 -7.73 5.18 -1.63
N TRP A 280 -6.99 4.96 -2.71
CA TRP A 280 -5.95 5.86 -3.21
C TRP A 280 -6.36 6.49 -4.51
N ASP A 281 -6.54 7.82 -4.50
CA ASP A 281 -6.80 8.62 -5.69
C ASP A 281 -5.47 8.98 -6.36
N ILE A 282 -5.01 8.14 -7.28
CA ILE A 282 -3.75 8.32 -7.99
C ILE A 282 -4.02 8.30 -9.49
N LEU A 283 -3.65 9.38 -10.18
CA LEU A 283 -3.78 9.45 -11.62
C LEU A 283 -2.84 8.44 -12.30
N PRO A 284 -3.31 7.72 -13.34
CA PRO A 284 -2.41 6.94 -14.20
C PRO A 284 -1.35 7.84 -14.82
N GLU A 285 -0.19 7.29 -15.12
CA GLU A 285 0.82 8.04 -15.86
C GLU A 285 0.35 8.38 -17.27
N ASP A 286 0.73 9.58 -17.72
CA ASP A 286 0.49 10.02 -19.10
C ASP A 286 1.44 9.27 -20.05
N THR A 287 0.89 8.30 -20.76
CA THR A 287 1.64 7.46 -21.70
C THR A 287 2.07 8.21 -22.97
N GLN A 288 1.49 9.39 -23.26
CA GLN A 288 1.85 10.17 -24.46
C GLN A 288 3.25 10.80 -24.38
N LYS A 289 3.83 10.84 -23.16
CA LYS A 289 5.15 11.41 -22.91
C LYS A 289 6.27 10.36 -22.79
N ARG A 290 5.98 9.08 -23.04
CA ARG A 290 6.96 8.00 -22.88
C ARG A 290 7.13 7.17 -24.14
N ASP A 291 8.38 6.88 -24.48
CA ASP A 291 8.72 5.97 -25.56
C ASP A 291 8.17 4.55 -25.26
N GLY A 292 7.18 4.14 -26.04
CA GLY A 292 6.88 2.74 -26.32
C GLY A 292 6.24 1.87 -25.26
N HIS A 293 6.02 2.32 -23.99
CA HIS A 293 5.40 1.46 -22.97
C HIS A 293 3.93 1.79 -22.74
N PHE A 294 3.10 0.78 -22.93
CA PHE A 294 1.64 0.89 -22.76
C PHE A 294 1.24 0.54 -21.33
N ALA A 295 0.92 1.57 -20.50
CA ALA A 295 0.32 1.48 -19.18
C ALA A 295 1.22 1.00 -18.01
N PRO A 296 2.34 1.68 -17.72
CA PRO A 296 3.00 1.51 -16.45
C PRO A 296 2.11 2.08 -15.33
N TYR A 297 2.11 1.45 -14.15
CA TYR A 297 1.52 2.09 -13.00
C TYR A 297 2.39 3.27 -12.53
N PRO A 298 1.80 4.31 -11.89
CA PRO A 298 2.55 5.51 -11.50
C PRO A 298 3.48 5.24 -10.31
N GLU A 299 4.59 5.99 -10.21
CA GLU A 299 5.50 5.92 -9.07
C GLU A 299 4.80 6.16 -7.72
N ASP A 300 3.79 7.02 -7.71
CA ASP A 300 3.02 7.32 -6.49
C ASP A 300 2.35 6.08 -5.90
N LEU A 301 2.04 5.08 -6.72
CA LEU A 301 1.50 3.80 -6.26
C LEU A 301 2.52 2.99 -5.45
N CYS A 302 3.82 3.16 -5.71
CA CYS A 302 4.89 2.45 -5.01
C CYS A 302 5.29 3.11 -3.68
N LYS A 303 4.96 4.40 -3.48
CA LYS A 303 5.47 5.18 -2.34
C LYS A 303 5.04 4.61 -1.00
N ILE A 304 3.74 4.40 -0.81
CA ILE A 304 3.21 3.87 0.46
C ILE A 304 3.74 2.46 0.72
N PRO A 305 3.65 1.51 -0.23
CA PRO A 305 4.25 0.18 -0.08
C PRO A 305 5.71 0.21 0.37
N ILE A 306 6.56 0.91 -0.35
CA ILE A 306 8.00 0.94 -0.09
C ILE A 306 8.31 1.63 1.24
N LEU A 307 7.70 2.80 1.51
CA LEU A 307 7.96 3.54 2.75
C LEU A 307 7.48 2.78 3.99
N ALA A 308 6.31 2.13 3.90
CA ALA A 308 5.73 1.42 5.03
C ALA A 308 6.41 0.08 5.31
N THR A 309 6.83 -0.65 4.28
CA THR A 309 7.18 -2.07 4.43
C THR A 309 8.58 -2.45 3.99
N CYS A 310 9.38 -1.50 3.50
CA CYS A 310 10.79 -1.73 3.21
C CYS A 310 11.65 -0.83 4.12
N PRO A 311 12.50 -1.38 5.01
CA PRO A 311 13.39 -0.56 5.82
C PRO A 311 14.36 0.25 4.94
N ARG A 312 14.99 1.26 5.50
CA ARG A 312 16.06 1.99 4.79
C ARG A 312 17.18 1.03 4.43
N HIS A 313 17.75 1.16 3.22
CA HIS A 313 18.74 0.23 2.66
C HIS A 313 18.23 -1.20 2.41
N GLY A 314 16.94 -1.48 2.68
CA GLY A 314 16.33 -2.76 2.34
C GLY A 314 16.19 -2.96 0.83
N VAL A 315 15.85 -4.18 0.43
CA VAL A 315 15.75 -4.60 -0.97
C VAL A 315 14.29 -4.71 -1.40
N VAL A 316 13.93 -3.97 -2.45
CA VAL A 316 12.63 -4.05 -3.12
C VAL A 316 12.76 -4.95 -4.34
N LEU A 317 11.89 -5.94 -4.49
CA LEU A 317 11.80 -6.82 -5.66
C LEU A 317 10.59 -6.44 -6.52
N ASP A 318 10.78 -6.38 -7.83
CA ASP A 318 9.70 -6.39 -8.81
C ASP A 318 9.97 -7.49 -9.84
N PRO A 319 9.28 -8.65 -9.75
CA PRO A 319 9.48 -9.77 -10.66
C PRO A 319 8.91 -9.55 -12.08
N PHE A 320 8.20 -8.43 -12.31
CA PHE A 320 7.64 -8.03 -13.62
C PHE A 320 7.90 -6.54 -13.84
N CYS A 321 9.18 -6.14 -13.79
CA CYS A 321 9.53 -4.73 -13.61
C CYS A 321 9.22 -3.82 -14.82
N GLY A 322 8.98 -4.38 -15.99
CA GLY A 322 8.68 -3.61 -17.18
C GLY A 322 9.71 -2.52 -17.45
N THR A 323 9.26 -1.28 -17.52
CA THR A 323 10.14 -0.10 -17.68
C THR A 323 10.67 0.48 -16.36
N GLY A 324 10.64 -0.30 -15.26
CA GLY A 324 11.36 -0.02 -14.03
C GLY A 324 10.74 1.03 -13.10
N THR A 325 9.43 1.20 -13.07
CA THR A 325 8.79 2.20 -12.20
C THR A 325 9.02 1.92 -10.72
N THR A 326 8.93 0.65 -10.28
CA THR A 326 9.25 0.24 -8.90
C THR A 326 10.70 0.55 -8.57
N MET A 327 11.64 0.27 -9.50
CA MET A 327 13.07 0.51 -9.33
C MET A 327 13.35 2.00 -9.13
N LEU A 328 12.73 2.83 -9.96
CA LEU A 328 12.84 4.27 -9.88
C LEU A 328 12.31 4.82 -8.54
N ALA A 329 11.15 4.34 -8.11
CA ALA A 329 10.57 4.70 -6.82
C ALA A 329 11.46 4.26 -5.64
N ALA A 330 11.97 3.02 -5.66
CA ALA A 330 12.86 2.51 -4.64
C ALA A 330 14.16 3.33 -4.53
N LEU A 331 14.78 3.66 -5.66
CA LEU A 331 16.00 4.47 -5.72
C LEU A 331 15.77 5.86 -5.10
N ARG A 332 14.70 6.55 -5.49
CA ARG A 332 14.33 7.87 -4.93
C ARG A 332 14.04 7.83 -3.44
N LEU A 333 13.58 6.70 -2.94
CA LEU A 333 13.27 6.50 -1.53
C LEU A 333 14.45 5.94 -0.72
N GLY A 334 15.63 5.76 -1.33
CA GLY A 334 16.84 5.27 -0.67
C GLY A 334 16.79 3.78 -0.33
N ARG A 335 16.25 2.95 -1.23
CA ARG A 335 16.21 1.49 -1.13
C ARG A 335 16.95 0.86 -2.31
N LYS A 336 17.59 -0.27 -2.08
CA LYS A 336 18.06 -1.15 -3.14
C LYS A 336 16.87 -1.76 -3.87
N SER A 337 17.02 -2.16 -5.12
CA SER A 337 15.93 -2.80 -5.85
C SER A 337 16.43 -3.79 -6.89
N ILE A 338 15.68 -4.87 -7.08
CA ILE A 338 15.93 -5.88 -8.10
C ILE A 338 14.70 -5.99 -8.99
N GLY A 339 14.89 -5.81 -10.29
CA GLY A 339 13.85 -5.95 -11.31
C GLY A 339 14.14 -7.11 -12.23
N ILE A 340 13.14 -7.97 -12.48
CA ILE A 340 13.20 -9.06 -13.46
C ILE A 340 12.30 -8.68 -14.64
N GLU A 341 12.82 -8.83 -15.88
CA GLU A 341 12.07 -8.51 -17.08
C GLU A 341 12.45 -9.46 -18.23
N LEU A 342 11.44 -9.94 -18.93
CA LEU A 342 11.59 -10.83 -20.07
C LEU A 342 11.98 -10.09 -21.36
N SER A 343 11.50 -8.84 -21.51
CA SER A 343 11.79 -7.99 -22.66
C SER A 343 13.08 -7.22 -22.49
N LYS A 344 14.07 -7.47 -23.34
CA LYS A 344 15.31 -6.68 -23.37
C LYS A 344 15.06 -5.20 -23.65
N GLU A 345 14.08 -4.89 -24.47
CA GLU A 345 13.74 -3.51 -24.82
C GLU A 345 13.23 -2.75 -23.60
N TYR A 346 12.31 -3.35 -22.83
CA TYR A 346 11.82 -2.74 -21.59
C TYR A 346 12.91 -2.60 -20.54
N LEU A 347 13.79 -3.59 -20.45
CA LEU A 347 14.93 -3.56 -19.54
C LEU A 347 15.86 -2.36 -19.86
N HIS A 348 16.19 -2.13 -21.12
CA HIS A 348 17.00 -0.97 -21.53
C HIS A 348 16.31 0.37 -21.24
N ILE A 349 14.98 0.43 -21.37
CA ILE A 349 14.23 1.64 -20.97
C ILE A 349 14.33 1.84 -19.46
N ALA A 350 14.18 0.78 -18.67
CA ALA A 350 14.27 0.80 -17.21
C ALA A 350 15.66 1.28 -16.73
N GLU A 351 16.72 0.73 -17.31
CA GLU A 351 18.11 1.13 -17.04
C GLU A 351 18.33 2.62 -17.31
N ARG A 352 17.95 3.11 -18.50
CA ARG A 352 18.08 4.53 -18.85
C ARG A 352 17.32 5.43 -17.88
N ARG A 353 16.10 5.07 -17.50
CA ARG A 353 15.30 5.86 -16.56
C ARG A 353 15.95 5.97 -15.18
N CYS A 354 16.54 4.91 -14.70
CA CYS A 354 17.24 4.91 -13.41
C CYS A 354 18.61 5.59 -13.48
N HIS A 355 19.35 5.44 -14.59
CA HIS A 355 20.66 6.09 -14.78
C HIS A 355 20.59 7.62 -14.77
N LEU A 356 19.47 8.23 -15.15
CA LEU A 356 19.26 9.66 -15.10
C LEU A 356 19.18 10.21 -13.66
N LEU A 357 19.15 9.37 -12.64
CA LEU A 357 19.09 9.74 -11.22
C LEU A 357 20.36 9.38 -10.45
N LEU A 358 21.23 8.55 -11.00
CA LEU A 358 22.55 8.21 -10.46
C LEU A 358 23.61 9.18 -10.97
#